data_9625bdf651d4eab4e05a33e0b8f8ef87
#
_entry.id   9625bdf651d4eab4e05a33e0b8f8ef87
#
_cell.length_a   1.000
_cell.length_b   1.000
_cell.length_c   1.000
_cell.angle_alpha   90.00
_cell.angle_beta   90.00
_cell.angle_gamma   90.00
#
_symmetry.space_group_name_H-M   'P 1'
#
loop_
_entity.id
_entity.type
_entity.pdbx_description
1 polymer ?
#
loop_
_entity_poly.entity_id
_entity_poly.type
_entity_poly.pdbx_seq_one_letter_code
_entity_poly.pdbx_strand_id
1 'polypeptide(L)'
;PTVKYLRSLRDKKHRKRAGQFLVEGLRLLEDARVSGRVPQTLVMAEGREHALLARLEADVMAAGGEVIETTPDILSKISGKDNAQAVVGVYRDHGTALGDLDRSTAPIWLVAQSMRDPGNLGTMLRTGDAVGAGGLILIDDCTDPFSVESVRASMGAIFTQKIVQCRWEEFTAWLRSGPGQLVGTSLQTDTDYQAARY
;
A
#
# COMPACT_ATOMS: atom_id res chain seq x y z
N PRO A 1 -2.63 18.20 19.25
CA PRO A 1 -3.57 17.15 18.82
C PRO A 1 -3.16 16.49 17.52
N THR A 2 -2.85 17.26 16.47
CA THR A 2 -2.52 16.77 15.11
C THR A 2 -1.29 15.85 15.09
N VAL A 3 -0.17 16.22 15.67
CA VAL A 3 1.04 15.39 15.72
C VAL A 3 0.78 14.05 16.41
N LYS A 4 0.01 14.04 17.51
CA LYS A 4 -0.36 12.81 18.21
C LYS A 4 -1.20 11.90 17.31
N TYR A 5 -2.14 12.48 16.59
CA TYR A 5 -2.97 11.75 15.62
C TYR A 5 -2.11 11.13 14.50
N LEU A 6 -1.28 11.93 13.83
CA LEU A 6 -0.41 11.47 12.75
C LEU A 6 0.52 10.33 13.22
N ARG A 7 1.13 10.47 14.39
CA ARG A 7 1.92 9.39 15.00
C ARG A 7 1.13 8.12 15.24
N SER A 8 -0.15 8.24 15.64
CA SER A 8 -0.98 7.07 15.91
C SER A 8 -1.23 6.22 14.66
N LEU A 9 -1.14 6.80 13.45
CA LEU A 9 -1.27 6.07 12.19
C LEU A 9 -0.11 5.07 11.91
N ARG A 10 0.93 5.05 12.72
CA ARG A 10 1.95 4.00 12.70
C ARG A 10 1.43 2.68 13.30
N ASP A 11 0.40 2.74 14.11
CA ASP A 11 -0.24 1.58 14.71
C ASP A 11 -1.37 1.03 13.83
N LYS A 12 -1.39 -0.29 13.60
CA LYS A 12 -2.39 -0.99 12.77
C LYS A 12 -3.83 -0.71 13.21
N LYS A 13 -4.06 -0.70 14.54
CA LYS A 13 -5.41 -0.48 15.10
C LYS A 13 -5.93 0.91 14.77
N HIS A 14 -5.05 1.92 14.88
CA HIS A 14 -5.43 3.29 14.57
C HIS A 14 -5.63 3.51 13.07
N ARG A 15 -4.79 2.93 12.20
CA ARG A 15 -4.99 2.96 10.75
C ARG A 15 -6.34 2.38 10.34
N LYS A 16 -6.67 1.17 10.83
CA LYS A 16 -7.97 0.54 10.56
C LYS A 16 -9.14 1.39 11.02
N ARG A 17 -9.05 2.00 12.20
CA ARG A 17 -10.11 2.87 12.72
C ARG A 17 -10.27 4.15 11.92
N ALA A 18 -9.17 4.75 11.50
CA ALA A 18 -9.15 6.00 10.74
C ALA A 18 -9.44 5.80 9.24
N GLY A 19 -9.22 4.59 8.71
CA GLY A 19 -9.22 4.33 7.28
C GLY A 19 -8.12 5.11 6.56
N GLN A 20 -6.98 5.31 7.22
CA GLN A 20 -5.88 6.14 6.70
C GLN A 20 -4.53 5.51 7.00
N PHE A 21 -3.54 5.85 6.16
CA PHE A 21 -2.16 5.41 6.33
C PHE A 21 -1.15 6.49 5.95
N LEU A 22 0.09 6.30 6.40
CA LEU A 22 1.19 7.22 6.16
C LEU A 22 2.03 6.77 4.96
N VAL A 23 2.43 7.73 4.15
CA VAL A 23 3.40 7.58 3.06
C VAL A 23 4.54 8.55 3.28
N GLU A 24 5.75 8.06 3.34
CA GLU A 24 6.95 8.86 3.62
C GLU A 24 7.82 8.99 2.36
N GLY A 25 8.24 10.20 2.08
CA GLY A 25 9.22 10.51 1.04
C GLY A 25 8.61 11.00 -0.26
N LEU A 26 9.24 12.04 -0.79
CA LEU A 26 8.75 12.78 -1.96
C LEU A 26 8.55 11.89 -3.20
N ARG A 27 9.43 10.90 -3.41
CA ARG A 27 9.32 10.00 -4.55
C ARG A 27 8.03 9.17 -4.50
N LEU A 28 7.72 8.56 -3.36
CA LEU A 28 6.49 7.77 -3.21
C LEU A 28 5.22 8.62 -3.34
N LEU A 29 5.27 9.86 -2.83
CA LEU A 29 4.16 10.78 -2.99
C LEU A 29 3.97 11.21 -4.44
N GLU A 30 5.06 11.36 -5.19
CA GLU A 30 5.00 11.65 -6.62
C GLU A 30 4.46 10.45 -7.41
N ASP A 31 4.90 9.23 -7.10
CA ASP A 31 4.38 8.00 -7.71
C ASP A 31 2.87 7.88 -7.45
N ALA A 32 2.40 8.20 -6.23
CA ALA A 32 0.99 8.27 -5.90
C ALA A 32 0.25 9.32 -6.74
N ARG A 33 0.81 10.53 -6.85
CA ARG A 33 0.25 11.63 -7.63
C ARG A 33 0.08 11.27 -9.10
N VAL A 34 1.11 10.67 -9.71
CA VAL A 34 1.07 10.17 -11.11
C VAL A 34 0.00 9.10 -11.28
N SER A 35 -0.26 8.29 -10.25
CA SER A 35 -1.33 7.29 -10.23
C SER A 35 -2.72 7.88 -9.91
N GLY A 36 -2.85 9.22 -9.88
CA GLY A 36 -4.11 9.90 -9.59
C GLY A 36 -4.51 9.89 -8.10
N ARG A 37 -3.57 9.60 -7.19
CA ARG A 37 -3.80 9.57 -5.75
C ARG A 37 -3.17 10.79 -5.08
N VAL A 38 -3.98 11.56 -4.38
CA VAL A 38 -3.56 12.77 -3.66
C VAL A 38 -3.78 12.54 -2.15
N PRO A 39 -2.82 12.94 -1.29
CA PRO A 39 -3.00 12.79 0.15
C PRO A 39 -4.06 13.76 0.68
N GLN A 40 -4.77 13.35 1.73
CA GLN A 40 -5.72 14.21 2.45
C GLN A 40 -5.00 15.26 3.31
N THR A 41 -3.81 14.91 3.79
CA THR A 41 -2.93 15.82 4.53
C THR A 41 -1.50 15.64 4.05
N LEU A 42 -0.85 16.72 3.70
CA LEU A 42 0.57 16.77 3.36
C LEU A 42 1.32 17.47 4.50
N VAL A 43 2.30 16.81 5.09
CA VAL A 43 3.16 17.38 6.12
C VAL A 43 4.57 17.51 5.56
N MET A 44 5.11 18.71 5.56
CA MET A 44 6.40 19.01 4.96
C MET A 44 7.30 19.84 5.89
N ALA A 45 8.61 19.71 5.68
CA ALA A 45 9.57 20.52 6.40
C ALA A 45 9.56 21.96 5.88
N GLU A 46 9.54 22.92 6.80
CA GLU A 46 9.66 24.35 6.46
C GLU A 46 10.92 24.66 5.64
N GLY A 47 10.80 25.65 4.76
CA GLY A 47 11.92 26.18 3.97
C GLY A 47 12.45 25.21 2.89
N ARG A 48 11.71 24.17 2.55
CA ARG A 48 12.06 23.27 1.46
C ARG A 48 11.41 23.70 0.14
N GLU A 49 12.24 24.17 -0.76
CA GLU A 49 11.84 24.48 -2.13
C GLU A 49 12.18 23.30 -3.05
N HIS A 50 11.17 22.69 -3.65
CA HIS A 50 11.32 21.63 -4.64
C HIS A 50 10.13 21.61 -5.59
N ALA A 51 10.38 21.61 -6.91
CA ALA A 51 9.33 21.71 -7.92
C ALA A 51 8.24 20.63 -7.82
N LEU A 52 8.62 19.38 -7.46
CA LEU A 52 7.65 18.31 -7.25
C LEU A 52 6.82 18.54 -5.99
N LEU A 53 7.40 19.12 -4.95
CA LEU A 53 6.69 19.42 -3.71
C LEU A 53 5.65 20.49 -3.93
N ALA A 54 6.00 21.57 -4.67
CA ALA A 54 5.06 22.64 -5.02
C ALA A 54 3.88 22.13 -5.86
N ARG A 55 4.12 21.19 -6.79
CA ARG A 55 3.03 20.54 -7.55
C ARG A 55 2.13 19.72 -6.67
N LEU A 56 2.72 18.90 -5.80
CA LEU A 56 1.97 18.06 -4.87
C LEU A 56 1.12 18.90 -3.92
N GLU A 57 1.67 19.98 -3.39
CA GLU A 57 0.97 20.97 -2.57
C GLU A 57 -0.25 21.56 -3.30
N ALA A 58 -0.05 22.01 -4.56
CA ALA A 58 -1.13 22.55 -5.38
C ALA A 58 -2.25 21.51 -5.61
N ASP A 59 -1.89 20.27 -5.90
CA ASP A 59 -2.86 19.19 -6.12
C ASP A 59 -3.62 18.84 -4.82
N VAL A 60 -2.94 18.84 -3.66
CA VAL A 60 -3.56 18.64 -2.35
C VAL A 60 -4.58 19.74 -2.05
N MET A 61 -4.20 21.00 -2.25
CA MET A 61 -5.08 22.14 -2.05
C MET A 61 -6.29 22.11 -2.99
N ALA A 62 -6.06 21.80 -4.27
CA ALA A 62 -7.13 21.67 -5.27
C ALA A 62 -8.12 20.53 -4.94
N ALA A 63 -7.64 19.46 -4.30
CA ALA A 63 -8.47 18.36 -3.84
C ALA A 63 -9.18 18.63 -2.48
N GLY A 64 -8.99 19.83 -1.90
CA GLY A 64 -9.55 20.19 -0.59
C GLY A 64 -8.82 19.53 0.59
N GLY A 65 -7.59 19.09 0.39
CA GLY A 65 -6.73 18.56 1.44
C GLY A 65 -6.04 19.66 2.26
N GLU A 66 -5.29 19.26 3.26
CA GLU A 66 -4.58 20.15 4.18
C GLU A 66 -3.07 20.04 3.95
N VAL A 67 -2.39 21.20 3.95
CA VAL A 67 -0.92 21.27 3.90
C VAL A 67 -0.44 21.84 5.24
N ILE A 68 0.49 21.14 5.87
CA ILE A 68 1.07 21.49 7.17
C ILE A 68 2.58 21.62 7.02
N GLU A 69 3.08 22.82 7.21
CA GLU A 69 4.52 23.05 7.37
C GLU A 69 4.92 22.84 8.82
N THR A 70 6.08 22.21 9.02
CA THR A 70 6.59 21.89 10.35
C THR A 70 8.10 21.72 10.38
N THR A 71 8.66 21.67 11.58
CA THR A 71 10.10 21.45 11.75
C THR A 71 10.50 20.00 11.44
N PRO A 72 11.77 19.75 11.04
CA PRO A 72 12.31 18.40 10.85
C PRO A 72 12.15 17.51 12.08
N ASP A 73 12.24 18.06 13.28
CA ASP A 73 12.08 17.33 14.55
C ASP A 73 10.65 16.77 14.70
N ILE A 74 9.66 17.54 14.29
CA ILE A 74 8.27 17.09 14.33
C ILE A 74 8.03 16.01 13.28
N LEU A 75 8.58 16.15 12.08
CA LEU A 75 8.53 15.10 11.06
C LEU A 75 9.19 13.81 11.54
N SER A 76 10.36 13.90 12.20
CA SER A 76 11.02 12.74 12.83
C SER A 76 10.10 12.07 13.87
N LYS A 77 9.39 12.85 14.67
CA LYS A 77 8.42 12.31 15.64
C LYS A 77 7.22 11.63 14.96
N ILE A 78 6.74 12.14 13.82
CA ILE A 78 5.65 11.53 13.06
C ILE A 78 6.10 10.22 12.42
N SER A 79 7.24 10.22 11.73
CA SER A 79 7.79 9.05 11.05
C SER A 79 8.39 8.02 12.02
N GLY A 80 8.83 8.44 13.19
CA GLY A 80 9.53 7.63 14.17
C GLY A 80 10.94 7.25 13.76
N LYS A 81 11.59 8.09 13.00
CA LYS A 81 12.97 7.92 12.51
C LYS A 81 13.80 9.15 12.82
N ASP A 82 15.06 8.94 13.20
CA ASP A 82 16.01 10.02 13.47
C ASP A 82 16.32 10.84 12.21
N ASN A 83 16.31 10.21 11.03
CA ASN A 83 16.42 10.83 9.72
C ASN A 83 15.11 10.71 8.94
N ALA A 84 14.10 11.48 9.33
CA ALA A 84 12.82 11.50 8.63
C ALA A 84 12.98 12.02 7.20
N GLN A 85 12.18 11.47 6.30
CA GLN A 85 11.99 12.08 4.99
C GLN A 85 11.39 13.48 5.19
N ALA A 86 11.75 14.40 4.31
CA ALA A 86 11.34 15.81 4.42
C ALA A 86 9.84 16.04 4.23
N VAL A 87 9.09 14.99 3.89
CA VAL A 87 7.66 15.06 3.59
C VAL A 87 6.96 13.75 3.92
N VAL A 88 5.75 13.86 4.46
CA VAL A 88 4.85 12.74 4.78
C VAL A 88 3.45 13.07 4.28
N GLY A 89 2.82 12.13 3.57
CA GLY A 89 1.42 12.23 3.15
C GLY A 89 0.53 11.30 3.97
N VAL A 90 -0.68 11.74 4.27
CA VAL A 90 -1.75 10.90 4.83
C VAL A 90 -2.73 10.56 3.73
N TYR A 91 -2.85 9.28 3.43
CA TYR A 91 -3.74 8.78 2.38
C TYR A 91 -4.90 8.01 2.97
N ARG A 92 -6.02 7.99 2.26
CA ARG A 92 -7.13 7.10 2.57
C ARG A 92 -6.76 5.67 2.20
N ASP A 93 -7.07 4.73 3.10
CA ASP A 93 -7.04 3.30 2.79
C ASP A 93 -7.99 2.99 1.62
N HIS A 94 -7.52 2.22 0.68
CA HIS A 94 -8.23 1.84 -0.54
C HIS A 94 -8.31 0.32 -0.71
N GLY A 95 -8.34 -0.42 0.40
CA GLY A 95 -8.60 -1.85 0.38
C GLY A 95 -9.87 -2.19 -0.40
N THR A 96 -9.79 -3.25 -1.18
CA THR A 96 -10.88 -3.73 -2.04
C THR A 96 -11.55 -4.95 -1.38
N ALA A 97 -12.86 -5.03 -1.42
CA ALA A 97 -13.55 -6.24 -0.96
C ALA A 97 -13.36 -7.36 -1.99
N LEU A 98 -13.27 -8.61 -1.51
CA LEU A 98 -13.04 -9.77 -2.37
C LEU A 98 -14.16 -9.92 -3.43
N GLY A 99 -15.40 -9.62 -3.04
CA GLY A 99 -16.56 -9.68 -3.95
C GLY A 99 -16.58 -8.63 -5.06
N ASP A 100 -15.80 -7.56 -4.89
CA ASP A 100 -15.70 -6.49 -5.90
C ASP A 100 -14.58 -6.74 -6.93
N LEU A 101 -13.87 -7.86 -6.81
CA LEU A 101 -12.86 -8.24 -7.78
C LEU A 101 -13.48 -8.81 -9.05
N ASP A 102 -13.22 -8.17 -10.16
CA ASP A 102 -13.48 -8.72 -11.49
C ASP A 102 -12.23 -9.50 -11.96
N ARG A 103 -12.35 -10.83 -12.03
CA ARG A 103 -11.26 -11.72 -12.42
C ARG A 103 -10.80 -11.52 -13.86
N SER A 104 -11.69 -11.01 -14.71
CA SER A 104 -11.41 -10.78 -16.14
C SER A 104 -10.47 -9.59 -16.38
N THR A 105 -10.27 -8.74 -15.39
CA THR A 105 -9.46 -7.52 -15.53
C THR A 105 -7.94 -7.78 -15.59
N ALA A 106 -7.49 -8.98 -15.21
CA ALA A 106 -6.09 -9.35 -15.30
C ALA A 106 -5.93 -10.88 -15.39
N PRO A 107 -4.91 -11.36 -16.12
CA PRO A 107 -4.66 -12.80 -16.28
C PRO A 107 -4.10 -13.45 -15.01
N ILE A 108 -3.50 -12.66 -14.12
CA ILE A 108 -2.81 -13.15 -12.93
C ILE A 108 -3.27 -12.37 -11.71
N TRP A 109 -3.51 -13.08 -10.62
CA TRP A 109 -3.77 -12.53 -9.29
C TRP A 109 -2.79 -13.16 -8.30
N LEU A 110 -2.12 -12.35 -7.51
CA LEU A 110 -1.21 -12.85 -6.48
C LEU A 110 -2.00 -13.17 -5.21
N VAL A 111 -1.60 -14.26 -4.57
CA VAL A 111 -2.22 -14.72 -3.31
C VAL A 111 -1.11 -15.01 -2.30
N ALA A 112 -1.27 -14.50 -1.09
CA ALA A 112 -0.37 -14.79 0.02
C ALA A 112 -1.17 -15.16 1.27
N GLN A 113 -0.82 -16.27 1.90
CA GLN A 113 -1.43 -16.71 3.15
C GLN A 113 -0.44 -16.55 4.29
N SER A 114 -0.92 -15.98 5.40
CA SER A 114 -0.16 -15.83 6.66
C SER A 114 1.23 -15.18 6.49
N MET A 115 1.38 -14.29 5.51
CA MET A 115 2.62 -13.57 5.25
C MET A 115 2.93 -12.61 6.40
N ARG A 116 4.10 -12.73 7.01
CA ARG A 116 4.48 -11.95 8.20
C ARG A 116 5.40 -10.79 7.90
N ASP A 117 6.26 -10.92 6.90
CA ASP A 117 7.28 -9.92 6.58
C ASP A 117 6.72 -8.80 5.69
N PRO A 118 6.78 -7.53 6.13
CA PRO A 118 6.28 -6.39 5.36
C PRO A 118 7.13 -6.08 4.12
N GLY A 119 8.43 -6.41 4.15
CA GLY A 119 9.32 -6.26 3.00
C GLY A 119 8.96 -7.21 1.87
N ASN A 120 8.68 -8.47 2.20
CA ASN A 120 8.23 -9.47 1.23
C ASN A 120 6.86 -9.10 0.65
N LEU A 121 5.93 -8.60 1.48
CA LEU A 121 4.63 -8.13 1.02
C LEU A 121 4.79 -6.99 0.00
N GLY A 122 5.60 -5.98 0.31
CA GLY A 122 5.89 -4.90 -0.60
C GLY A 122 6.57 -5.37 -1.89
N THR A 123 7.46 -6.35 -1.79
CA THR A 123 8.11 -6.97 -2.96
C THR A 123 7.10 -7.70 -3.85
N MET A 124 6.14 -8.43 -3.26
CA MET A 124 5.05 -9.05 -4.04
C MET A 124 4.20 -8.02 -4.77
N LEU A 125 3.81 -6.93 -4.09
CA LEU A 125 3.07 -5.84 -4.73
C LEU A 125 3.84 -5.27 -5.92
N ARG A 126 5.12 -4.96 -5.73
CA ARG A 126 5.98 -4.41 -6.79
C ARG A 126 6.17 -5.39 -7.96
N THR A 127 6.35 -6.67 -7.67
CA THR A 127 6.48 -7.70 -8.70
C THR A 127 5.17 -7.90 -9.45
N GLY A 128 4.05 -7.92 -8.74
CA GLY A 128 2.72 -8.00 -9.33
C GLY A 128 2.42 -6.83 -10.26
N ASP A 129 2.75 -5.62 -9.84
CA ASP A 129 2.61 -4.42 -10.65
C ASP A 129 3.42 -4.52 -11.95
N ALA A 130 4.69 -4.95 -11.84
CA ALA A 130 5.60 -5.08 -12.98
C ALA A 130 5.14 -6.11 -14.03
N VAL A 131 4.41 -7.15 -13.63
CA VAL A 131 3.89 -8.20 -14.54
C VAL A 131 2.43 -8.01 -14.92
N GLY A 132 1.81 -6.91 -14.51
CA GLY A 132 0.41 -6.60 -14.82
C GLY A 132 -0.59 -7.50 -14.07
N ALA A 133 -0.25 -7.96 -12.87
CA ALA A 133 -1.21 -8.66 -12.02
C ALA A 133 -2.36 -7.74 -11.61
N GLY A 134 -3.55 -8.30 -11.42
CA GLY A 134 -4.75 -7.55 -11.04
C GLY A 134 -4.72 -7.03 -9.60
N GLY A 135 -3.89 -7.64 -8.74
CA GLY A 135 -3.72 -7.26 -7.35
C GLY A 135 -3.18 -8.38 -6.48
N LEU A 136 -3.17 -8.13 -5.18
CA LEU A 136 -2.71 -9.03 -4.13
C LEU A 136 -3.84 -9.36 -3.15
N ILE A 137 -4.13 -10.64 -3.01
CA ILE A 137 -5.11 -11.17 -2.05
C ILE A 137 -4.33 -11.73 -0.85
N LEU A 138 -4.55 -11.12 0.30
CA LEU A 138 -3.95 -11.49 1.57
C LEU A 138 -4.94 -12.33 2.38
N ILE A 139 -4.56 -13.55 2.68
CA ILE A 139 -5.42 -14.51 3.36
C ILE A 139 -4.97 -14.66 4.81
N ASP A 140 -5.93 -14.66 5.70
CA ASP A 140 -5.77 -14.85 7.14
C ASP A 140 -4.88 -13.75 7.77
N ASP A 141 -4.05 -14.13 8.72
CA ASP A 141 -3.27 -13.19 9.51
C ASP A 141 -1.97 -12.79 8.80
N CYS A 142 -2.10 -11.95 7.77
CA CYS A 142 -0.99 -11.31 7.10
C CYS A 142 -0.55 -10.02 7.79
N THR A 143 0.72 -9.63 7.54
CA THR A 143 1.19 -8.29 7.88
C THR A 143 0.34 -7.23 7.19
N ASP A 144 0.28 -6.04 7.78
CA ASP A 144 -0.57 -4.96 7.27
C ASP A 144 0.05 -4.34 6.00
N PRO A 145 -0.65 -4.38 4.84
CA PRO A 145 -0.17 -3.80 3.60
C PRO A 145 0.01 -2.28 3.67
N PHE A 146 -0.71 -1.61 4.58
CA PHE A 146 -0.66 -0.17 4.79
C PHE A 146 0.28 0.25 5.94
N SER A 147 1.10 -0.67 6.47
CA SER A 147 2.20 -0.30 7.36
C SER A 147 3.24 0.54 6.62
N VAL A 148 3.93 1.43 7.32
CA VAL A 148 4.98 2.28 6.73
C VAL A 148 6.05 1.44 6.01
N GLU A 149 6.37 0.28 6.56
CA GLU A 149 7.35 -0.66 6.01
C GLU A 149 6.86 -1.29 4.71
N SER A 150 5.62 -1.80 4.67
CA SER A 150 5.03 -2.40 3.46
C SER A 150 4.86 -1.37 2.34
N VAL A 151 4.36 -0.19 2.67
CA VAL A 151 4.20 0.93 1.72
C VAL A 151 5.53 1.31 1.10
N ARG A 152 6.58 1.46 1.91
CA ARG A 152 7.92 1.76 1.41
C ARG A 152 8.46 0.66 0.50
N ALA A 153 8.34 -0.60 0.92
CA ALA A 153 8.83 -1.75 0.16
C ALA A 153 8.09 -1.94 -1.16
N SER A 154 6.84 -1.45 -1.28
CA SER A 154 6.05 -1.53 -2.51
C SER A 154 6.54 -0.61 -3.62
N MET A 155 7.38 0.39 -3.31
CA MET A 155 7.94 1.33 -4.30
C MET A 155 6.86 1.98 -5.19
N GLY A 156 5.71 2.34 -4.61
CA GLY A 156 4.59 2.94 -5.33
C GLY A 156 3.49 1.98 -5.80
N ALA A 157 3.77 0.68 -5.91
CA ALA A 157 2.78 -0.32 -6.33
C ALA A 157 1.55 -0.42 -5.41
N ILE A 158 1.66 0.08 -4.17
CA ILE A 158 0.53 0.21 -3.25
C ILE A 158 -0.61 1.06 -3.84
N PHE A 159 -0.32 1.98 -4.74
CA PHE A 159 -1.30 2.90 -5.33
C PHE A 159 -1.95 2.38 -6.62
N THR A 160 -1.34 1.39 -7.27
CA THR A 160 -1.78 0.83 -8.55
C THR A 160 -2.44 -0.54 -8.41
N GLN A 161 -1.98 -1.33 -7.44
CA GLN A 161 -2.47 -2.69 -7.19
C GLN A 161 -3.75 -2.70 -6.34
N LYS A 162 -4.69 -3.58 -6.67
CA LYS A 162 -5.82 -3.89 -5.78
C LYS A 162 -5.34 -4.74 -4.62
N ILE A 163 -5.75 -4.41 -3.41
CA ILE A 163 -5.35 -5.10 -2.19
C ILE A 163 -6.60 -5.62 -1.49
N VAL A 164 -6.67 -6.91 -1.32
CA VAL A 164 -7.76 -7.60 -0.62
C VAL A 164 -7.22 -8.26 0.64
N GLN A 165 -7.97 -8.19 1.72
CA GLN A 165 -7.73 -8.94 2.94
C GLN A 165 -8.98 -9.78 3.24
N CYS A 166 -8.83 -11.09 3.33
CA CYS A 166 -9.94 -12.01 3.56
C CYS A 166 -9.51 -13.22 4.36
N ARG A 167 -10.48 -14.02 4.78
CA ARG A 167 -10.25 -15.33 5.42
C ARG A 167 -10.14 -16.42 4.37
N TRP A 168 -9.52 -17.53 4.74
CA TRP A 168 -9.39 -18.70 3.87
C TRP A 168 -10.75 -19.20 3.35
N GLU A 169 -11.76 -19.25 4.19
CA GLU A 169 -13.10 -19.70 3.81
C GLU A 169 -13.74 -18.80 2.77
N GLU A 170 -13.59 -17.47 2.94
CA GLU A 170 -14.09 -16.47 1.98
C GLU A 170 -13.37 -16.59 0.64
N PHE A 171 -12.04 -16.71 0.67
CA PHE A 171 -11.23 -16.89 -0.52
C PHE A 171 -11.60 -18.15 -1.29
N THR A 172 -11.74 -19.29 -0.60
CA THR A 172 -12.07 -20.57 -1.26
C THR A 172 -13.48 -20.59 -1.82
N ALA A 173 -14.44 -19.95 -1.16
CA ALA A 173 -15.80 -19.76 -1.69
C ALA A 173 -15.76 -18.90 -2.96
N TRP A 174 -15.05 -17.77 -2.92
CA TRP A 174 -14.86 -16.90 -4.07
C TRP A 174 -14.13 -17.60 -5.22
N LEU A 175 -13.08 -18.38 -4.94
CA LEU A 175 -12.33 -19.12 -5.96
C LEU A 175 -13.24 -20.11 -6.70
N ARG A 176 -14.11 -20.83 -5.99
CA ARG A 176 -15.06 -21.82 -6.56
C ARG A 176 -16.23 -21.18 -7.32
N SER A 177 -16.52 -19.91 -7.07
CA SER A 177 -17.67 -19.22 -7.68
C SER A 177 -17.48 -18.80 -9.13
N GLY A 178 -16.28 -18.96 -9.70
CA GLY A 178 -15.97 -18.50 -11.06
C GLY A 178 -14.76 -19.19 -11.68
N PRO A 179 -14.40 -18.84 -12.91
CA PRO A 179 -13.28 -19.43 -13.62
C PRO A 179 -11.95 -19.05 -12.98
N GLY A 180 -10.95 -19.88 -13.22
CA GLY A 180 -9.56 -19.66 -12.79
C GLY A 180 -8.95 -20.93 -12.22
N GLN A 181 -7.64 -20.94 -12.15
CA GLN A 181 -6.83 -22.01 -11.58
C GLN A 181 -6.02 -21.42 -10.42
N LEU A 182 -5.95 -22.15 -9.31
CA LEU A 182 -5.04 -21.83 -8.23
C LEU A 182 -3.74 -22.62 -8.42
N VAL A 183 -2.63 -21.91 -8.50
CA VAL A 183 -1.30 -22.50 -8.56
C VAL A 183 -0.55 -22.14 -7.29
N GLY A 184 -0.12 -23.14 -6.55
CA GLY A 184 0.67 -22.98 -5.33
C GLY A 184 2.14 -23.33 -5.56
N THR A 185 3.03 -22.62 -4.90
CA THR A 185 4.46 -22.99 -4.82
C THR A 185 4.72 -23.75 -3.51
N SER A 186 5.42 -24.84 -3.58
CA SER A 186 5.75 -25.69 -2.44
C SER A 186 7.14 -26.29 -2.57
N LEU A 187 7.82 -26.49 -1.45
CA LEU A 187 9.07 -27.26 -1.40
C LEU A 187 8.82 -28.79 -1.40
N GLN A 188 7.57 -29.21 -1.29
CA GLN A 188 7.15 -30.60 -1.24
C GLN A 188 6.45 -31.04 -2.54
N THR A 189 6.90 -30.55 -3.67
CA THR A 189 6.37 -30.93 -4.99
C THR A 189 7.48 -31.44 -5.90
N ASP A 190 7.16 -32.43 -6.71
CA ASP A 190 8.05 -32.96 -7.77
C ASP A 190 7.80 -32.27 -9.12
N THR A 191 6.83 -31.38 -9.20
CA THR A 191 6.49 -30.68 -10.45
C THR A 191 7.31 -29.39 -10.56
N ASP A 192 8.15 -29.31 -11.61
CA ASP A 192 8.82 -28.06 -11.97
C ASP A 192 7.79 -27.04 -12.46
N TYR A 193 7.94 -25.79 -12.01
CA TYR A 193 7.04 -24.70 -12.41
C TYR A 193 7.01 -24.48 -13.94
N GLN A 194 8.12 -24.75 -14.65
CA GLN A 194 8.20 -24.64 -16.11
C GLN A 194 7.43 -25.75 -16.83
N ALA A 195 7.18 -26.88 -16.15
CA ALA A 195 6.41 -28.00 -16.69
C ALA A 195 4.92 -27.93 -16.32
N ALA A 196 4.53 -26.98 -15.46
CA ALA A 196 3.14 -26.79 -15.06
C ALA A 196 2.30 -26.25 -16.23
N ARG A 197 1.07 -26.71 -16.32
CA ARG A 197 0.08 -26.17 -17.26
C ARG A 197 -0.73 -25.09 -16.56
N TYR A 198 -0.66 -23.90 -17.10
CA TYR A 198 -1.37 -22.72 -16.59
C TYR A 198 -2.63 -22.42 -17.39
#